data_51dbd2b950bd7d2000ac9d065419786c
#
_entry.id   51dbd2b950bd7d2000ac9d065419786c
#
_cell.length_a   1.000
_cell.length_b   1.000
_cell.length_c   1.000
_cell.angle_alpha   90.00
_cell.angle_beta   90.00
_cell.angle_gamma   90.00
#
_symmetry.space_group_name_H-M   'P 1'
#
loop_
_entity.id
_entity.type
_entity.pdbx_description
1 polymer ?
#
loop_
_entity_poly.entity_id
_entity_poly.type
_entity_poly.pdbx_seq_one_letter_code
_entity_poly.pdbx_strand_id
1 'polypeptide(L)'
;SIQLHDADDPKAALDYLASLQHSDVMRYFHLCARKLLDAEAGATTDLLVRVYTAESATVSTDAFQVLLSHFVGHPRLLEHFLERIRDACADASRKPDFFVLAQDTLLELYLAHTPDKALHVLEGDASLYTPSRALIFCAKARYTPGLLRVYERLGMVDAILQHWIHAGDSERVLRTLERYGATHAQLYGPTLSFFTSTHELFAQHRETVEHIVQHVLQHALFSPIELVQLLSRNDVAPLGLLTPHLVAHMEQEQAELSAARKLVASYRTEARAKQTELAALQSSDEPRIFQHERCELCHQALDLPCVHFMCRHSFHVRCLLEGERTRECPVCAAEHTTIETLRDVSPLTSLDAVLDEVHAADDEDGRGFDVLADLFAKGIDTGQQS
;
A
#
# COMPACT_ATOMS: atom_id res chain seq x y z
N SER A 1 47.00 7.16 -38.20
CA SER A 1 45.77 6.55 -38.78
C SER A 1 46.04 5.71 -40.04
N ILE A 2 47.10 5.95 -40.77
CA ILE A 2 47.42 5.20 -42.01
C ILE A 2 47.94 3.78 -41.68
N GLN A 3 48.66 3.59 -40.58
CA GLN A 3 49.22 2.28 -40.18
C GLN A 3 48.18 1.25 -39.71
N LEU A 4 47.05 1.69 -39.21
CA LEU A 4 45.97 0.79 -38.71
C LEU A 4 45.05 0.27 -39.83
N HIS A 5 45.01 0.91 -40.99
CA HIS A 5 44.19 0.50 -42.14
C HIS A 5 44.93 -0.42 -43.13
N ASP A 6 46.28 -0.32 -43.20
CA ASP A 6 47.11 -1.04 -44.19
C ASP A 6 47.91 -2.20 -43.55
N ALA A 7 47.98 -2.33 -42.23
CA ALA A 7 48.66 -3.45 -41.60
C ALA A 7 47.74 -4.68 -41.54
N ASP A 8 48.03 -5.66 -42.35
CA ASP A 8 47.44 -7.02 -42.26
C ASP A 8 47.93 -7.79 -41.02
N ASP A 9 48.65 -7.12 -40.10
CA ASP A 9 49.16 -7.73 -38.88
C ASP A 9 48.36 -7.27 -37.65
N PRO A 10 47.39 -8.08 -37.17
CA PRO A 10 46.56 -7.75 -36.03
C PRO A 10 47.34 -7.65 -34.71
N LYS A 11 48.48 -8.33 -34.58
CA LYS A 11 49.35 -8.27 -33.38
C LYS A 11 50.02 -6.92 -33.25
N ALA A 12 50.61 -6.42 -34.33
CA ALA A 12 51.21 -5.09 -34.36
C ALA A 12 50.20 -3.98 -34.07
N ALA A 13 48.97 -4.14 -34.54
CA ALA A 13 47.86 -3.21 -34.22
C ALA A 13 47.50 -3.24 -32.74
N LEU A 14 47.46 -4.42 -32.10
CA LEU A 14 47.20 -4.56 -30.66
C LEU A 14 48.32 -3.96 -29.82
N ASP A 15 49.58 -4.20 -30.17
CA ASP A 15 50.75 -3.65 -29.47
C ASP A 15 50.72 -2.10 -29.53
N TYR A 16 50.35 -1.56 -30.67
CA TYR A 16 50.20 -0.12 -30.85
C TYR A 16 49.06 0.42 -29.96
N LEU A 17 47.89 -0.21 -29.98
CA LEU A 17 46.76 0.20 -29.12
C LEU A 17 47.13 0.10 -27.64
N ALA A 18 47.88 -0.92 -27.23
CA ALA A 18 48.32 -1.09 -25.85
C ALA A 18 49.31 0.00 -25.39
N SER A 19 49.98 0.68 -26.31
CA SER A 19 50.89 1.81 -26.03
C SER A 19 50.20 3.16 -25.91
N LEU A 20 48.93 3.26 -26.32
CA LEU A 20 48.15 4.50 -26.30
C LEU A 20 47.53 4.81 -24.91
N GLN A 21 47.17 6.07 -24.71
CA GLN A 21 46.37 6.45 -23.53
C GLN A 21 44.93 5.92 -23.65
N HIS A 22 44.27 5.68 -22.50
CA HIS A 22 42.95 5.04 -22.43
C HIS A 22 41.88 5.72 -23.31
N SER A 23 41.87 7.05 -23.38
CA SER A 23 40.93 7.82 -24.21
C SER A 23 41.11 7.57 -25.71
N ASP A 24 42.34 7.41 -26.13
CA ASP A 24 42.71 7.23 -27.55
C ASP A 24 42.53 5.77 -28.01
N VAL A 25 42.73 4.81 -27.10
CA VAL A 25 42.48 3.38 -27.40
C VAL A 25 41.05 3.19 -27.94
N MET A 26 40.07 3.71 -27.26
CA MET A 26 38.67 3.53 -27.67
C MET A 26 38.34 4.16 -29.03
N ARG A 27 38.89 5.37 -29.27
CA ARG A 27 38.71 6.06 -30.55
C ARG A 27 39.27 5.27 -31.76
N TYR A 28 40.42 4.65 -31.59
CA TYR A 28 41.04 3.87 -32.66
C TYR A 28 40.55 2.43 -32.72
N PHE A 29 40.17 1.84 -31.58
CA PHE A 29 39.61 0.50 -31.52
C PHE A 29 38.40 0.33 -32.39
N HIS A 30 37.47 1.30 -32.39
CA HIS A 30 36.22 1.25 -33.20
C HIS A 30 36.52 1.06 -34.71
N LEU A 31 37.64 1.50 -35.18
CA LEU A 31 38.01 1.38 -36.61
C LEU A 31 38.47 -0.03 -37.01
N CYS A 32 39.04 -0.80 -36.09
CA CYS A 32 39.61 -2.12 -36.34
C CYS A 32 39.02 -3.25 -35.46
N ALA A 33 38.01 -2.93 -34.63
CA ALA A 33 37.44 -3.83 -33.64
C ALA A 33 37.10 -5.22 -34.16
N ARG A 34 36.43 -5.29 -35.32
CA ARG A 34 35.96 -6.54 -35.91
C ARG A 34 37.13 -7.42 -36.33
N LYS A 35 38.12 -6.85 -37.03
CA LYS A 35 39.34 -7.58 -37.46
C LYS A 35 40.16 -8.11 -36.26
N LEU A 36 40.25 -7.32 -35.18
CA LEU A 36 40.98 -7.70 -33.98
C LEU A 36 40.26 -8.80 -33.20
N LEU A 37 38.92 -8.72 -33.10
CA LEU A 37 38.14 -9.75 -32.43
C LEU A 37 38.16 -11.08 -33.21
N ASP A 38 38.17 -11.03 -34.56
CA ASP A 38 38.22 -12.23 -35.40
C ASP A 38 39.63 -12.89 -35.36
N ALA A 39 40.70 -12.10 -35.32
CA ALA A 39 42.07 -12.62 -35.45
C ALA A 39 42.74 -12.92 -34.09
N GLU A 40 42.58 -12.04 -33.09
CA GLU A 40 43.29 -12.11 -31.80
C GLU A 40 42.33 -11.85 -30.64
N ALA A 41 41.31 -12.67 -30.54
CA ALA A 41 40.21 -12.51 -29.60
C ALA A 41 40.65 -12.38 -28.12
N GLY A 42 41.59 -13.24 -27.68
CA GLY A 42 42.07 -13.26 -26.30
C GLY A 42 42.86 -11.99 -25.93
N ALA A 43 43.81 -11.61 -26.73
CA ALA A 43 44.65 -10.43 -26.48
C ALA A 43 43.83 -9.12 -26.60
N THR A 44 42.83 -9.09 -27.49
CA THR A 44 41.88 -7.98 -27.63
C THR A 44 41.00 -7.83 -26.38
N THR A 45 40.45 -8.92 -25.87
CA THR A 45 39.70 -8.91 -24.62
C THR A 45 40.54 -8.49 -23.42
N ASP A 46 41.80 -8.94 -23.32
CA ASP A 46 42.72 -8.54 -22.26
C ASP A 46 43.01 -7.03 -22.27
N LEU A 47 43.20 -6.47 -23.46
CA LEU A 47 43.39 -5.04 -23.63
C LEU A 47 42.15 -4.26 -23.17
N LEU A 48 40.97 -4.66 -23.64
CA LEU A 48 39.70 -4.00 -23.28
C LEU A 48 39.44 -4.07 -21.79
N VAL A 49 39.64 -5.22 -21.15
CA VAL A 49 39.49 -5.34 -19.70
C VAL A 49 40.39 -4.35 -18.98
N ARG A 50 41.68 -4.26 -19.34
CA ARG A 50 42.60 -3.30 -18.73
C ARG A 50 42.15 -1.85 -18.90
N VAL A 51 41.64 -1.50 -20.09
CA VAL A 51 41.14 -0.14 -20.38
C VAL A 51 39.92 0.20 -19.56
N TYR A 52 38.98 -0.71 -19.41
CA TYR A 52 37.70 -0.45 -18.70
C TYR A 52 37.81 -0.60 -17.19
N THR A 53 38.80 -1.31 -16.66
CA THR A 53 39.05 -1.50 -15.23
C THR A 53 40.08 -0.57 -14.63
N ALA A 54 40.71 0.28 -15.45
CA ALA A 54 41.69 1.25 -14.96
C ALA A 54 41.03 2.30 -14.07
N GLU A 55 41.64 2.61 -12.92
CA GLU A 55 41.11 3.57 -11.93
C GLU A 55 40.84 4.97 -12.48
N SER A 56 41.52 5.36 -13.53
CA SER A 56 41.37 6.66 -14.20
C SER A 56 40.34 6.70 -15.33
N ALA A 57 39.69 5.57 -15.65
CA ALA A 57 38.79 5.47 -16.78
C ALA A 57 37.39 5.97 -16.39
N THR A 58 37.05 7.21 -16.72
CA THR A 58 35.66 7.70 -16.73
C THR A 58 34.97 7.31 -18.04
N VAL A 59 34.54 6.07 -18.14
CA VAL A 59 33.82 5.58 -19.33
C VAL A 59 32.33 5.79 -19.15
N SER A 60 31.72 6.51 -20.09
CA SER A 60 30.25 6.69 -20.08
C SER A 60 29.52 5.41 -20.46
N THR A 61 28.30 5.25 -19.99
CA THR A 61 27.40 4.12 -20.31
C THR A 61 27.19 4.02 -21.84
N ASP A 62 27.10 5.15 -22.55
CA ASP A 62 26.89 5.19 -24.00
C ASP A 62 28.11 4.65 -24.75
N ALA A 63 29.32 5.01 -24.31
CA ALA A 63 30.57 4.49 -24.92
C ALA A 63 30.67 2.97 -24.73
N PHE A 64 30.27 2.47 -23.56
CA PHE A 64 30.24 1.03 -23.31
C PHE A 64 29.22 0.32 -24.19
N GLN A 65 28.02 0.91 -24.39
CA GLN A 65 26.99 0.37 -25.28
C GLN A 65 27.48 0.26 -26.74
N VAL A 66 28.21 1.27 -27.21
CA VAL A 66 28.82 1.22 -28.55
C VAL A 66 29.86 0.09 -28.63
N LEU A 67 30.66 -0.11 -27.57
CA LEU A 67 31.60 -1.24 -27.53
C LEU A 67 30.86 -2.58 -27.65
N LEU A 68 29.80 -2.80 -26.94
CA LEU A 68 29.03 -4.06 -26.99
C LEU A 68 28.57 -4.39 -28.40
N SER A 69 28.27 -3.38 -29.22
CA SER A 69 27.85 -3.59 -30.62
C SER A 69 28.91 -4.26 -31.50
N HIS A 70 30.18 -4.12 -31.17
CA HIS A 70 31.28 -4.76 -31.92
C HIS A 70 31.38 -6.27 -31.67
N PHE A 71 30.83 -6.76 -30.57
CA PHE A 71 30.78 -8.19 -30.23
C PHE A 71 29.63 -8.94 -30.92
N VAL A 72 28.84 -8.26 -31.76
CA VAL A 72 27.79 -8.91 -32.54
C VAL A 72 28.41 -10.00 -33.43
N GLY A 73 28.00 -11.25 -33.20
CA GLY A 73 28.57 -12.42 -33.85
C GLY A 73 29.52 -13.24 -32.95
N HIS A 74 30.01 -12.68 -31.84
CA HIS A 74 30.94 -13.34 -30.90
C HIS A 74 30.37 -13.42 -29.46
N PRO A 75 29.23 -14.06 -29.24
CA PRO A 75 28.57 -14.04 -27.93
C PRO A 75 29.38 -14.68 -26.80
N ARG A 76 30.16 -15.71 -27.09
CA ARG A 76 31.05 -16.36 -26.11
C ARG A 76 32.22 -15.46 -25.68
N LEU A 77 32.76 -14.68 -26.63
CA LEU A 77 33.81 -13.71 -26.30
C LEU A 77 33.25 -12.56 -25.46
N LEU A 78 32.06 -12.12 -25.77
CA LEU A 78 31.36 -11.11 -24.97
C LEU A 78 31.08 -11.62 -23.55
N GLU A 79 30.62 -12.87 -23.42
CA GLU A 79 30.41 -13.51 -22.12
C GLU A 79 31.73 -13.50 -21.30
N HIS A 80 32.82 -13.97 -21.88
CA HIS A 80 34.12 -14.00 -21.22
C HIS A 80 34.63 -12.59 -20.85
N PHE A 81 34.47 -11.62 -21.74
CA PHE A 81 34.84 -10.23 -21.48
C PHE A 81 34.07 -9.63 -20.29
N LEU A 82 32.76 -9.84 -20.28
CA LEU A 82 31.90 -9.34 -19.20
C LEU A 82 32.13 -10.05 -17.85
N GLU A 83 32.42 -11.36 -17.87
CA GLU A 83 32.84 -12.10 -16.67
C GLU A 83 34.11 -11.49 -16.07
N ARG A 84 35.11 -11.19 -16.88
CA ARG A 84 36.36 -10.57 -16.42
C ARG A 84 36.19 -9.16 -15.89
N ILE A 85 35.30 -8.36 -16.50
CA ILE A 85 34.92 -7.05 -15.95
C ILE A 85 34.25 -7.21 -14.60
N ARG A 86 33.30 -8.14 -14.48
CA ARG A 86 32.63 -8.42 -13.21
C ARG A 86 33.64 -8.78 -12.12
N ASP A 87 34.54 -9.71 -12.42
CA ASP A 87 35.54 -10.21 -11.47
C ASP A 87 36.54 -9.11 -11.09
N ALA A 88 36.96 -8.29 -12.03
CA ALA A 88 37.86 -7.16 -11.77
C ALA A 88 37.18 -6.02 -10.97
N CYS A 89 35.86 -5.85 -11.10
CA CYS A 89 35.11 -4.83 -10.37
C CYS A 89 34.46 -5.38 -9.09
N ALA A 90 34.61 -6.67 -8.77
CA ALA A 90 33.98 -7.29 -7.60
C ALA A 90 34.38 -6.61 -6.30
N ASP A 91 35.67 -6.30 -6.14
CA ASP A 91 36.26 -5.71 -4.94
C ASP A 91 36.40 -4.18 -5.02
N ALA A 92 35.95 -3.54 -6.12
CA ALA A 92 36.07 -2.11 -6.30
C ALA A 92 35.10 -1.35 -5.33
N SER A 93 35.64 -0.40 -4.57
CA SER A 93 34.86 0.44 -3.65
C SER A 93 33.84 1.30 -4.37
N ARG A 94 34.07 1.63 -5.63
CA ARG A 94 33.14 2.35 -6.50
C ARG A 94 33.02 1.59 -7.82
N LYS A 95 31.80 1.11 -8.08
CA LYS A 95 31.50 0.45 -9.36
C LYS A 95 31.34 1.49 -10.48
N PRO A 96 31.88 1.24 -11.69
CA PRO A 96 31.67 2.13 -12.84
C PRO A 96 30.21 2.26 -13.22
N ASP A 97 29.79 3.40 -13.81
CA ASP A 97 28.41 3.67 -14.21
C ASP A 97 27.87 2.65 -15.24
N PHE A 98 28.75 2.07 -16.07
CA PHE A 98 28.37 1.04 -17.03
C PHE A 98 28.21 -0.36 -16.43
N PHE A 99 28.56 -0.56 -15.14
CA PHE A 99 28.62 -1.89 -14.53
C PHE A 99 27.25 -2.59 -14.52
N VAL A 100 26.18 -1.87 -14.21
CA VAL A 100 24.81 -2.42 -14.22
C VAL A 100 24.43 -2.87 -15.63
N LEU A 101 24.77 -2.10 -16.65
CA LEU A 101 24.54 -2.48 -18.05
C LEU A 101 25.33 -3.73 -18.44
N ALA A 102 26.58 -3.83 -18.00
CA ALA A 102 27.41 -5.01 -18.22
C ALA A 102 26.78 -6.27 -17.59
N GLN A 103 26.27 -6.16 -16.35
CA GLN A 103 25.62 -7.27 -15.67
C GLN A 103 24.27 -7.64 -16.31
N ASP A 104 23.47 -6.66 -16.74
CA ASP A 104 22.23 -6.91 -17.48
C ASP A 104 22.50 -7.68 -18.78
N THR A 105 23.55 -7.28 -19.53
CA THR A 105 23.95 -7.96 -20.77
C THR A 105 24.50 -9.36 -20.49
N LEU A 106 25.30 -9.53 -19.44
CA LEU A 106 25.80 -10.82 -19.02
C LEU A 106 24.69 -11.78 -18.61
N LEU A 107 23.66 -11.26 -17.89
CA LEU A 107 22.49 -12.03 -17.53
C LEU A 107 21.70 -12.50 -18.77
N GLU A 108 21.55 -11.64 -19.80
CA GLU A 108 20.89 -12.03 -21.06
C GLU A 108 21.68 -13.15 -21.78
N LEU A 109 23.02 -13.07 -21.79
CA LEU A 109 23.88 -14.11 -22.39
C LEU A 109 23.81 -15.43 -21.61
N TYR A 110 23.84 -15.37 -20.29
CA TYR A 110 23.70 -16.56 -19.46
C TYR A 110 22.36 -17.26 -19.66
N LEU A 111 21.28 -16.51 -19.74
CA LEU A 111 19.95 -17.07 -20.01
C LEU A 111 19.85 -17.73 -21.41
N ALA A 112 20.65 -17.24 -22.37
CA ALA A 112 20.72 -17.83 -23.71
C ALA A 112 21.57 -19.09 -23.78
N HIS A 113 22.68 -19.19 -23.01
CA HIS A 113 23.70 -20.20 -23.17
C HIS A 113 23.93 -21.10 -21.95
N THR A 114 23.85 -20.51 -20.73
CA THR A 114 24.23 -21.16 -19.47
C THR A 114 23.28 -20.76 -18.34
N PRO A 115 22.01 -21.23 -18.33
CA PRO A 115 20.98 -20.77 -17.40
C PRO A 115 21.35 -21.00 -15.92
N ASP A 116 22.18 -21.99 -15.62
CA ASP A 116 22.61 -22.24 -14.23
C ASP A 116 23.42 -21.06 -13.65
N LYS A 117 24.29 -20.42 -14.47
CA LYS A 117 25.04 -19.25 -14.05
C LYS A 117 24.11 -18.02 -13.85
N ALA A 118 23.01 -17.93 -14.60
CA ALA A 118 22.04 -16.85 -14.46
C ALA A 118 21.42 -16.83 -13.06
N LEU A 119 21.13 -18.01 -12.48
CA LEU A 119 20.57 -18.09 -11.15
C LEU A 119 21.49 -17.50 -10.09
N HIS A 120 22.79 -17.78 -10.16
CA HIS A 120 23.78 -17.20 -9.25
C HIS A 120 23.83 -15.68 -9.30
N VAL A 121 23.71 -15.10 -10.50
CA VAL A 121 23.66 -13.63 -10.65
C VAL A 121 22.38 -13.08 -10.03
N LEU A 122 21.25 -13.75 -10.24
CA LEU A 122 19.95 -13.36 -9.69
C LEU A 122 19.87 -13.55 -8.17
N GLU A 123 20.60 -14.49 -7.59
CA GLU A 123 20.70 -14.70 -6.15
C GLU A 123 21.65 -13.71 -5.46
N GLY A 124 22.61 -13.15 -6.19
CA GLY A 124 23.53 -12.14 -5.71
C GLY A 124 22.88 -10.83 -5.30
N ASP A 125 23.64 -9.77 -5.13
CA ASP A 125 23.15 -8.45 -4.73
C ASP A 125 22.23 -7.82 -5.80
N ALA A 126 21.06 -7.35 -5.37
CA ALA A 126 20.05 -6.71 -6.24
C ALA A 126 20.55 -5.40 -6.89
N SER A 127 21.56 -4.75 -6.31
CA SER A 127 22.14 -3.51 -6.85
C SER A 127 23.00 -3.75 -8.11
N LEU A 128 23.28 -5.01 -8.42
CA LEU A 128 24.18 -5.38 -9.52
C LEU A 128 23.51 -5.42 -10.89
N TYR A 129 22.20 -5.51 -10.94
CA TYR A 129 21.42 -5.58 -12.19
C TYR A 129 20.09 -4.85 -12.07
N THR A 130 19.45 -4.55 -13.20
CA THR A 130 18.15 -3.90 -13.26
C THR A 130 17.03 -4.93 -13.13
N PRO A 131 16.25 -4.98 -12.00
CA PRO A 131 15.25 -6.03 -11.78
C PRO A 131 14.17 -6.11 -12.88
N SER A 132 13.72 -4.96 -13.41
CA SER A 132 12.73 -4.91 -14.50
C SER A 132 13.29 -5.50 -15.81
N ARG A 133 14.57 -5.30 -16.12
CA ARG A 133 15.22 -5.92 -17.29
C ARG A 133 15.40 -7.42 -17.07
N ALA A 134 15.85 -7.83 -15.88
CA ALA A 134 15.96 -9.24 -15.52
C ALA A 134 14.63 -9.99 -15.66
N LEU A 135 13.52 -9.35 -15.29
CA LEU A 135 12.16 -9.89 -15.46
C LEU A 135 11.87 -10.18 -16.94
N ILE A 136 12.14 -9.21 -17.83
CA ILE A 136 11.90 -9.34 -19.26
C ILE A 136 12.79 -10.46 -19.87
N PHE A 137 14.06 -10.52 -19.47
CA PHE A 137 14.99 -11.53 -19.97
C PHE A 137 14.59 -12.94 -19.51
N CYS A 138 14.26 -13.13 -18.24
CA CYS A 138 13.79 -14.42 -17.71
C CYS A 138 12.47 -14.85 -18.37
N ALA A 139 11.54 -13.91 -18.60
CA ALA A 139 10.27 -14.18 -19.29
C ALA A 139 10.51 -14.59 -20.75
N LYS A 140 11.37 -13.88 -21.48
CA LYS A 140 11.76 -14.19 -22.87
C LYS A 140 12.44 -15.55 -22.99
N ALA A 141 13.32 -15.88 -22.05
CA ALA A 141 14.02 -17.17 -22.00
C ALA A 141 13.14 -18.31 -21.43
N ARG A 142 11.93 -18.02 -20.93
CA ARG A 142 11.06 -18.97 -20.21
C ARG A 142 11.79 -19.65 -19.05
N TYR A 143 12.67 -18.92 -18.38
CA TYR A 143 13.46 -19.43 -17.27
C TYR A 143 12.73 -19.22 -15.95
N THR A 144 11.91 -20.19 -15.56
CA THR A 144 11.03 -20.15 -14.37
C THR A 144 11.80 -19.88 -13.06
N PRO A 145 12.93 -20.52 -12.72
CA PRO A 145 13.61 -20.29 -11.45
C PRO A 145 14.04 -18.82 -11.28
N GLY A 146 14.61 -18.25 -12.35
CA GLY A 146 15.01 -16.85 -12.36
C GLY A 146 13.82 -15.89 -12.28
N LEU A 147 12.74 -16.20 -13.01
CA LEU A 147 11.52 -15.40 -12.99
C LEU A 147 10.93 -15.29 -11.57
N LEU A 148 10.79 -16.41 -10.89
CA LEU A 148 10.29 -16.46 -9.51
C LEU A 148 11.20 -15.68 -8.55
N ARG A 149 12.50 -15.79 -8.73
CA ARG A 149 13.45 -15.06 -7.90
C ARG A 149 13.35 -13.54 -8.08
N VAL A 150 13.14 -13.09 -9.32
CA VAL A 150 12.93 -11.67 -9.60
C VAL A 150 11.58 -11.20 -9.03
N TYR A 151 10.51 -11.99 -9.13
CA TYR A 151 9.22 -11.68 -8.49
C TYR A 151 9.35 -11.54 -6.97
N GLU A 152 10.08 -12.45 -6.30
CA GLU A 152 10.34 -12.35 -4.86
C GLU A 152 11.03 -11.04 -4.50
N ARG A 153 12.02 -10.61 -5.29
CA ARG A 153 12.75 -9.36 -5.06
C ARG A 153 11.93 -8.10 -5.30
N LEU A 154 11.05 -8.15 -6.28
CA LEU A 154 10.13 -7.04 -6.58
C LEU A 154 8.92 -7.00 -5.63
N GLY A 155 8.77 -7.99 -4.73
CA GLY A 155 7.61 -8.12 -3.88
C GLY A 155 6.32 -8.46 -4.63
N MET A 156 6.44 -8.99 -5.86
CA MET A 156 5.30 -9.35 -6.71
C MET A 156 4.77 -10.74 -6.36
N VAL A 157 4.27 -10.89 -5.12
CA VAL A 157 3.83 -12.17 -4.57
C VAL A 157 2.62 -12.72 -5.33
N ASP A 158 1.73 -11.83 -5.78
CA ASP A 158 0.57 -12.22 -6.60
C ASP A 158 1.00 -12.91 -7.90
N ALA A 159 2.08 -12.43 -8.53
CA ALA A 159 2.59 -13.05 -9.75
C ALA A 159 3.19 -14.44 -9.50
N ILE A 160 3.80 -14.66 -8.32
CA ILE A 160 4.29 -15.98 -7.90
C ILE A 160 3.12 -16.95 -7.74
N LEU A 161 2.07 -16.52 -7.03
CA LEU A 161 0.88 -17.33 -6.84
C LEU A 161 0.21 -17.65 -8.17
N GLN A 162 0.00 -16.66 -9.03
CA GLN A 162 -0.60 -16.84 -10.35
C GLN A 162 0.23 -17.80 -11.22
N HIS A 163 1.56 -17.73 -11.13
CA HIS A 163 2.42 -18.68 -11.84
C HIS A 163 2.13 -20.13 -11.43
N TRP A 164 2.01 -20.40 -10.12
CA TRP A 164 1.74 -21.75 -9.63
C TRP A 164 0.31 -22.21 -9.91
N ILE A 165 -0.67 -21.28 -9.88
CA ILE A 165 -2.06 -21.55 -10.29
C ILE A 165 -2.10 -21.98 -11.76
N HIS A 166 -1.41 -21.25 -12.65
CA HIS A 166 -1.35 -21.62 -14.08
C HIS A 166 -0.60 -22.93 -14.34
N ALA A 167 0.39 -23.25 -13.50
CA ALA A 167 1.10 -24.53 -13.56
C ALA A 167 0.27 -25.70 -13.02
N GLY A 168 -0.84 -25.44 -12.31
CA GLY A 168 -1.66 -26.44 -11.66
C GLY A 168 -1.00 -27.11 -10.45
N ASP A 169 0.03 -26.49 -9.87
CA ASP A 169 0.80 -27.07 -8.75
C ASP A 169 0.19 -26.66 -7.41
N SER A 170 -0.72 -27.49 -6.91
CA SER A 170 -1.45 -27.25 -5.66
C SER A 170 -0.52 -27.13 -4.43
N GLU A 171 0.57 -27.91 -4.38
CA GLU A 171 1.49 -27.89 -3.25
C GLU A 171 2.25 -26.57 -3.17
N ARG A 172 2.72 -26.04 -4.31
CA ARG A 172 3.42 -24.76 -4.36
C ARG A 172 2.49 -23.57 -4.15
N VAL A 173 1.24 -23.67 -4.57
CA VAL A 173 0.20 -22.67 -4.25
C VAL A 173 0.02 -22.56 -2.74
N LEU A 174 -0.11 -23.70 -2.02
CA LEU A 174 -0.24 -23.71 -0.57
C LEU A 174 1.01 -23.17 0.13
N ARG A 175 2.20 -23.59 -0.27
CA ARG A 175 3.46 -23.06 0.29
C ARG A 175 3.59 -21.55 0.09
N THR A 176 3.13 -21.03 -1.04
CA THR A 176 3.13 -19.59 -1.30
C THR A 176 2.17 -18.87 -0.36
N LEU A 177 0.98 -19.45 -0.15
CA LEU A 177 0.01 -18.89 0.79
C LEU A 177 0.53 -18.94 2.24
N GLU A 178 1.11 -20.05 2.69
CA GLU A 178 1.69 -20.18 4.03
C GLU A 178 2.81 -19.17 4.28
N ARG A 179 3.66 -18.95 3.27
CA ARG A 179 4.81 -18.05 3.40
C ARG A 179 4.41 -16.58 3.41
N TYR A 180 3.45 -16.18 2.59
CA TYR A 180 3.12 -14.78 2.34
C TYR A 180 1.71 -14.36 2.77
N GLY A 181 0.83 -15.32 3.07
CA GLY A 181 -0.58 -15.05 3.39
C GLY A 181 -0.78 -14.14 4.59
N ALA A 182 0.09 -14.23 5.61
CA ALA A 182 0.01 -13.37 6.79
C ALA A 182 0.23 -11.89 6.47
N THR A 183 1.01 -11.57 5.43
CA THR A 183 1.32 -10.19 5.03
C THR A 183 0.50 -9.73 3.83
N HIS A 184 -0.06 -10.68 3.04
CA HIS A 184 -0.77 -10.40 1.80
C HIS A 184 -2.12 -11.12 1.79
N ALA A 185 -3.12 -10.54 2.45
CA ALA A 185 -4.46 -11.11 2.55
C ALA A 185 -5.14 -11.35 1.18
N GLN A 186 -4.77 -10.58 0.16
CA GLN A 186 -5.26 -10.71 -1.20
C GLN A 186 -4.99 -12.07 -1.85
N LEU A 187 -4.01 -12.84 -1.34
CA LEU A 187 -3.67 -14.16 -1.88
C LEU A 187 -4.74 -15.22 -1.60
N TYR A 188 -5.52 -15.06 -0.54
CA TYR A 188 -6.55 -16.04 -0.15
C TYR A 188 -7.65 -16.19 -1.20
N GLY A 189 -8.09 -15.09 -1.84
CA GLY A 189 -9.14 -15.11 -2.85
C GLY A 189 -8.79 -15.98 -4.08
N PRO A 190 -7.67 -15.68 -4.78
CA PRO A 190 -7.21 -16.51 -5.91
C PRO A 190 -6.92 -17.95 -5.52
N THR A 191 -6.39 -18.19 -4.30
CA THR A 191 -6.13 -19.55 -3.79
C THR A 191 -7.42 -20.34 -3.61
N LEU A 192 -8.43 -19.76 -2.97
CA LEU A 192 -9.75 -20.39 -2.83
C LEU A 192 -10.40 -20.64 -4.18
N SER A 193 -10.33 -19.68 -5.10
CA SER A 193 -10.85 -19.82 -6.46
C SER A 193 -10.16 -20.96 -7.22
N PHE A 194 -8.86 -21.15 -7.03
CA PHE A 194 -8.11 -22.26 -7.62
C PHE A 194 -8.57 -23.61 -7.09
N PHE A 195 -8.63 -23.78 -5.76
CA PHE A 195 -9.06 -25.06 -5.16
C PHE A 195 -10.53 -25.39 -5.38
N THR A 196 -11.36 -24.40 -5.69
CA THR A 196 -12.78 -24.61 -6.05
C THR A 196 -13.01 -24.60 -7.56
N SER A 197 -11.96 -24.63 -8.39
CA SER A 197 -12.10 -24.63 -9.85
C SER A 197 -12.64 -25.93 -10.42
N THR A 198 -12.32 -27.08 -9.81
CA THR A 198 -12.76 -28.41 -10.21
C THR A 198 -13.16 -29.26 -9.01
N HIS A 199 -14.14 -30.16 -9.20
CA HIS A 199 -14.59 -31.08 -8.16
C HIS A 199 -13.47 -32.04 -7.67
N GLU A 200 -12.59 -32.44 -8.55
CA GLU A 200 -11.46 -33.31 -8.21
C GLU A 200 -10.47 -32.59 -7.27
N LEU A 201 -10.08 -31.37 -7.60
CA LEU A 201 -9.15 -30.58 -6.81
C LEU A 201 -9.75 -30.25 -5.44
N PHE A 202 -11.02 -29.90 -5.40
CA PHE A 202 -11.74 -29.64 -4.16
C PHE A 202 -11.81 -30.91 -3.28
N ALA A 203 -12.13 -32.06 -3.86
CA ALA A 203 -12.22 -33.32 -3.11
C ALA A 203 -10.86 -33.72 -2.50
N GLN A 204 -9.76 -33.51 -3.25
CA GLN A 204 -8.41 -33.80 -2.77
C GLN A 204 -7.95 -32.88 -1.63
N HIS A 205 -8.34 -31.62 -1.66
CA HIS A 205 -7.88 -30.59 -0.74
C HIS A 205 -8.98 -30.01 0.17
N ARG A 206 -10.05 -30.78 0.39
CA ARG A 206 -11.23 -30.33 1.14
C ARG A 206 -10.88 -29.79 2.51
N GLU A 207 -10.11 -30.51 3.31
CA GLU A 207 -9.71 -30.11 4.67
C GLU A 207 -8.89 -28.81 4.65
N THR A 208 -8.04 -28.67 3.64
CA THR A 208 -7.22 -27.45 3.46
C THR A 208 -8.10 -26.24 3.12
N VAL A 209 -9.08 -26.41 2.25
CA VAL A 209 -10.05 -25.34 1.91
C VAL A 209 -10.87 -24.96 3.13
N GLU A 210 -11.36 -25.94 3.90
CA GLU A 210 -12.08 -25.71 5.15
C GLU A 210 -11.22 -24.89 6.13
N HIS A 211 -9.95 -25.25 6.29
CA HIS A 211 -9.01 -24.52 7.15
C HIS A 211 -8.74 -23.09 6.66
N ILE A 212 -8.55 -22.92 5.35
CA ILE A 212 -8.35 -21.57 4.75
C ILE A 212 -9.60 -20.70 4.98
N VAL A 213 -10.79 -21.24 4.76
CA VAL A 213 -12.07 -20.52 4.97
C VAL A 213 -12.22 -20.14 6.43
N GLN A 214 -11.93 -21.04 7.37
CA GLN A 214 -11.95 -20.72 8.80
C GLN A 214 -10.98 -19.61 9.16
N HIS A 215 -9.74 -19.68 8.64
CA HIS A 215 -8.74 -18.64 8.87
C HIS A 215 -9.21 -17.27 8.34
N VAL A 216 -9.74 -17.24 7.14
CA VAL A 216 -10.26 -16.01 6.51
C VAL A 216 -11.41 -15.39 7.32
N LEU A 217 -12.31 -16.22 7.84
CA LEU A 217 -13.44 -15.78 8.68
C LEU A 217 -12.98 -15.31 10.07
N GLN A 218 -12.05 -16.03 10.71
CA GLN A 218 -11.52 -15.66 12.02
C GLN A 218 -10.79 -14.32 12.02
N HIS A 219 -10.08 -14.02 10.93
CA HIS A 219 -9.34 -12.76 10.78
C HIS A 219 -10.11 -11.67 10.03
N ALA A 220 -11.40 -11.94 9.70
CA ALA A 220 -12.27 -11.01 8.96
C ALA A 220 -11.62 -10.44 7.67
N LEU A 221 -10.86 -11.28 6.95
CA LEU A 221 -10.14 -10.88 5.74
C LEU A 221 -11.08 -10.60 4.56
N PHE A 222 -12.22 -11.27 4.51
CA PHE A 222 -13.31 -11.05 3.56
C PHE A 222 -14.64 -10.98 4.29
N SER A 223 -15.58 -10.23 3.73
CA SER A 223 -16.96 -10.27 4.23
C SER A 223 -17.60 -11.63 3.91
N PRO A 224 -18.55 -12.10 4.71
CA PRO A 224 -19.26 -13.35 4.44
C PRO A 224 -19.90 -13.41 3.04
N ILE A 225 -20.37 -12.25 2.56
CA ILE A 225 -21.00 -12.12 1.23
C ILE A 225 -19.96 -12.32 0.12
N GLU A 226 -18.77 -11.73 0.26
CA GLU A 226 -17.66 -11.88 -0.70
C GLU A 226 -17.21 -13.35 -0.78
N LEU A 227 -17.13 -14.05 0.37
CA LEU A 227 -16.81 -15.48 0.40
C LEU A 227 -17.88 -16.33 -0.31
N VAL A 228 -19.16 -16.03 -0.07
CA VAL A 228 -20.25 -16.71 -0.80
C VAL A 228 -20.11 -16.48 -2.30
N GLN A 229 -19.88 -15.24 -2.73
CA GLN A 229 -19.70 -14.91 -4.16
C GLN A 229 -18.47 -15.61 -4.77
N LEU A 230 -17.38 -15.71 -4.02
CA LEU A 230 -16.15 -16.33 -4.47
C LEU A 230 -16.32 -17.84 -4.62
N LEU A 231 -16.92 -18.51 -3.63
CA LEU A 231 -17.09 -19.95 -3.62
C LEU A 231 -18.22 -20.42 -4.56
N SER A 232 -19.24 -19.58 -4.81
CA SER A 232 -20.35 -19.91 -5.71
C SER A 232 -20.03 -19.78 -7.19
N ARG A 233 -18.89 -19.15 -7.55
CA ARG A 233 -18.52 -18.91 -8.96
C ARG A 233 -18.45 -20.19 -9.80
N ASN A 234 -18.02 -21.28 -9.20
CA ASN A 234 -17.70 -22.53 -9.90
C ASN A 234 -18.68 -23.66 -9.58
N ASP A 235 -19.68 -23.45 -8.73
CA ASP A 235 -20.66 -24.45 -8.25
C ASP A 235 -20.04 -25.75 -7.67
N VAL A 236 -18.78 -25.69 -7.24
CA VAL A 236 -18.02 -26.84 -6.74
C VAL A 236 -18.09 -26.95 -5.22
N ALA A 237 -17.95 -25.80 -4.54
CA ALA A 237 -17.94 -25.77 -3.08
C ALA A 237 -19.37 -25.85 -2.52
N PRO A 238 -19.67 -26.81 -1.60
CA PRO A 238 -20.99 -26.90 -0.99
C PRO A 238 -21.24 -25.71 -0.06
N LEU A 239 -22.41 -25.10 -0.15
CA LEU A 239 -22.81 -23.98 0.71
C LEU A 239 -22.78 -24.36 2.20
N GLY A 240 -22.93 -25.66 2.51
CA GLY A 240 -22.84 -26.19 3.87
C GLY A 240 -21.54 -25.86 4.60
N LEU A 241 -20.47 -25.57 3.85
CA LEU A 241 -19.17 -25.16 4.40
C LEU A 241 -19.23 -23.78 5.08
N LEU A 242 -20.04 -22.87 4.57
CA LEU A 242 -20.22 -21.52 5.11
C LEU A 242 -21.45 -21.38 6.03
N THR A 243 -22.41 -22.30 5.93
CA THR A 243 -23.69 -22.18 6.65
C THR A 243 -23.55 -21.91 8.15
N PRO A 244 -22.70 -22.62 8.93
CA PRO A 244 -22.58 -22.35 10.37
C PRO A 244 -22.08 -20.94 10.66
N HIS A 245 -21.12 -20.44 9.86
CA HIS A 245 -20.53 -19.13 10.01
C HIS A 245 -21.49 -18.02 9.57
N LEU A 246 -22.25 -18.24 8.49
CA LEU A 246 -23.27 -17.30 8.05
C LEU A 246 -24.39 -17.16 9.10
N VAL A 247 -24.84 -18.28 9.66
CA VAL A 247 -25.85 -18.25 10.73
C VAL A 247 -25.35 -17.49 11.95
N ALA A 248 -24.15 -17.78 12.43
CA ALA A 248 -23.55 -17.11 13.58
C ALA A 248 -23.38 -15.60 13.32
N HIS A 249 -22.92 -15.22 12.13
CA HIS A 249 -22.79 -13.81 11.76
C HIS A 249 -24.16 -13.10 11.70
N MET A 250 -25.17 -13.73 11.08
CA MET A 250 -26.52 -13.17 11.04
C MET A 250 -27.13 -13.02 12.42
N GLU A 251 -26.92 -13.97 13.33
CA GLU A 251 -27.38 -13.89 14.73
C GLU A 251 -26.70 -12.74 15.46
N GLN A 252 -25.39 -12.54 15.28
CA GLN A 252 -24.65 -11.43 15.86
C GLN A 252 -25.17 -10.08 15.34
N GLU A 253 -25.28 -9.90 14.02
CA GLU A 253 -25.82 -8.69 13.40
C GLU A 253 -27.24 -8.38 13.89
N GLN A 254 -28.08 -9.41 14.01
CA GLN A 254 -29.43 -9.24 14.51
C GLN A 254 -29.45 -8.79 15.98
N ALA A 255 -28.53 -9.32 16.81
CA ALA A 255 -28.38 -8.90 18.20
C ALA A 255 -27.92 -7.44 18.29
N GLU A 256 -26.93 -7.02 17.50
CA GLU A 256 -26.45 -5.65 17.44
C GLU A 256 -27.53 -4.67 16.96
N LEU A 257 -28.25 -5.01 15.90
CA LEU A 257 -29.38 -4.22 15.41
C LEU A 257 -30.49 -4.09 16.47
N SER A 258 -30.78 -5.16 17.21
CA SER A 258 -31.77 -5.15 18.29
C SER A 258 -31.32 -4.22 19.43
N ALA A 259 -30.06 -4.26 19.81
CA ALA A 259 -29.47 -3.38 20.83
C ALA A 259 -29.51 -1.91 20.38
N ALA A 260 -29.09 -1.63 19.15
CA ALA A 260 -29.13 -0.28 18.58
C ALA A 260 -30.58 0.27 18.52
N ARG A 261 -31.56 -0.55 18.11
CA ARG A 261 -33.00 -0.14 18.11
C ARG A 261 -33.49 0.21 19.49
N LYS A 262 -33.11 -0.56 20.51
CA LYS A 262 -33.47 -0.26 21.91
C LYS A 262 -32.87 1.06 22.37
N LEU A 263 -31.60 1.31 22.05
CA LEU A 263 -30.94 2.56 22.38
C LEU A 263 -31.61 3.77 21.72
N VAL A 264 -31.90 3.68 20.42
CA VAL A 264 -32.63 4.73 19.68
C VAL A 264 -34.02 4.96 20.28
N ALA A 265 -34.73 3.90 20.65
CA ALA A 265 -36.05 4.04 21.30
C ALA A 265 -35.92 4.76 22.65
N SER A 266 -34.90 4.44 23.45
CA SER A 266 -34.61 5.12 24.72
C SER A 266 -34.35 6.62 24.51
N TYR A 267 -33.45 6.97 23.60
CA TYR A 267 -33.14 8.37 23.30
C TYR A 267 -34.36 9.14 22.76
N ARG A 268 -35.19 8.50 21.93
CA ARG A 268 -36.42 9.13 21.45
C ARG A 268 -37.42 9.40 22.57
N THR A 269 -37.57 8.49 23.55
CA THR A 269 -38.44 8.71 24.70
C THR A 269 -37.93 9.83 25.60
N GLU A 270 -36.61 9.87 25.82
CA GLU A 270 -35.99 10.94 26.61
C GLU A 270 -36.09 12.30 25.89
N ALA A 271 -35.82 12.37 24.59
CA ALA A 271 -35.99 13.59 23.83
C ALA A 271 -37.43 14.12 23.86
N ARG A 272 -38.42 13.24 23.70
CA ARG A 272 -39.82 13.63 23.81
C ARG A 272 -40.17 14.15 25.22
N ALA A 273 -39.67 13.49 26.28
CA ALA A 273 -39.85 13.96 27.64
C ALA A 273 -39.25 15.37 27.82
N LYS A 274 -38.03 15.61 27.30
CA LYS A 274 -37.40 16.92 27.34
C LYS A 274 -38.13 17.97 26.50
N GLN A 275 -38.67 17.60 25.35
CA GLN A 275 -39.51 18.49 24.53
C GLN A 275 -40.80 18.87 25.25
N THR A 276 -41.48 17.93 25.92
CA THR A 276 -42.68 18.24 26.71
C THR A 276 -42.36 19.12 27.91
N GLU A 277 -41.24 18.89 28.59
CA GLU A 277 -40.76 19.75 29.67
C GLU A 277 -40.47 21.17 29.16
N LEU A 278 -39.81 21.30 28.03
CA LEU A 278 -39.52 22.58 27.41
C LEU A 278 -40.81 23.31 26.98
N ALA A 279 -41.75 22.62 26.38
CA ALA A 279 -43.07 23.20 26.03
C ALA A 279 -43.80 23.71 27.25
N ALA A 280 -43.80 22.94 28.36
CA ALA A 280 -44.39 23.37 29.62
C ALA A 280 -43.65 24.59 30.22
N LEU A 281 -42.33 24.69 30.02
CA LEU A 281 -41.53 25.86 30.43
C LEU A 281 -41.86 27.12 29.63
N GLN A 282 -42.17 26.97 28.36
CA GLN A 282 -42.49 28.07 27.43
C GLN A 282 -43.96 28.52 27.52
N SER A 283 -44.83 27.69 28.09
CA SER A 283 -46.24 28.03 28.24
C SER A 283 -46.40 29.18 29.26
N SER A 284 -47.10 30.24 28.83
CA SER A 284 -47.50 31.38 29.68
C SER A 284 -48.77 31.13 30.50
N ASP A 285 -49.49 30.05 30.22
CA ASP A 285 -50.82 29.79 30.80
C ASP A 285 -50.74 29.12 32.17
N GLU A 286 -49.61 28.49 32.50
CA GLU A 286 -49.35 27.87 33.80
C GLU A 286 -48.44 28.72 34.68
N PRO A 287 -48.94 29.36 35.75
CA PRO A 287 -48.11 30.14 36.66
C PRO A 287 -47.14 29.24 37.43
N ARG A 288 -45.88 29.57 37.41
CA ARG A 288 -44.86 28.84 38.17
C ARG A 288 -44.78 29.36 39.57
N ILE A 289 -44.94 28.44 40.52
CA ILE A 289 -44.84 28.74 41.94
C ILE A 289 -43.45 28.32 42.42
N PHE A 290 -42.68 29.29 42.90
CA PHE A 290 -41.37 29.07 43.54
C PHE A 290 -41.60 28.98 45.05
N GLN A 291 -41.28 27.82 45.65
CA GLN A 291 -41.49 27.54 47.09
C GLN A 291 -40.19 27.43 47.86
N HIS A 292 -39.11 28.07 47.35
CA HIS A 292 -37.82 28.06 48.03
C HIS A 292 -37.79 29.11 49.13
N GLU A 293 -37.47 28.66 50.35
CA GLU A 293 -37.37 29.50 51.52
C GLU A 293 -35.94 29.99 51.78
N ARG A 294 -34.95 29.45 51.13
CA ARG A 294 -33.52 29.74 51.37
C ARG A 294 -32.77 30.08 50.09
N CYS A 295 -31.79 30.96 50.21
CA CYS A 295 -30.88 31.32 49.14
C CYS A 295 -29.86 30.21 48.90
N GLU A 296 -29.67 29.75 47.68
CA GLU A 296 -28.74 28.67 47.31
C GLU A 296 -27.25 29.06 47.52
N LEU A 297 -26.90 30.36 47.55
CA LEU A 297 -25.52 30.79 47.78
C LEU A 297 -25.18 30.99 49.26
N CYS A 298 -26.04 31.64 50.03
CA CYS A 298 -25.74 31.95 51.44
C CYS A 298 -26.52 31.07 52.44
N HIS A 299 -27.43 30.20 51.96
CA HIS A 299 -28.27 29.29 52.72
C HIS A 299 -29.16 29.95 53.83
N GLN A 300 -29.23 31.29 53.82
CA GLN A 300 -30.12 32.04 54.72
C GLN A 300 -31.52 32.14 54.14
N ALA A 301 -32.49 32.46 55.01
CA ALA A 301 -33.89 32.67 54.58
C ALA A 301 -33.96 33.75 53.51
N LEU A 302 -34.75 33.51 52.46
CA LEU A 302 -34.96 34.43 51.37
C LEU A 302 -35.76 35.66 51.84
N ASP A 303 -35.23 36.85 51.68
CA ASP A 303 -35.86 38.13 51.87
C ASP A 303 -35.90 38.92 50.54
N LEU A 304 -36.81 39.85 50.41
CA LEU A 304 -36.94 40.69 49.21
C LEU A 304 -35.85 41.80 49.21
N PRO A 305 -35.23 42.06 48.04
CA PRO A 305 -35.52 41.49 46.72
C PRO A 305 -34.75 40.19 46.47
N CYS A 306 -35.44 39.22 45.82
CA CYS A 306 -34.89 37.93 45.43
C CYS A 306 -35.11 37.66 43.93
N VAL A 307 -34.27 36.80 43.37
CA VAL A 307 -34.34 36.35 41.98
C VAL A 307 -34.58 34.83 41.96
N HIS A 308 -35.56 34.40 41.18
CA HIS A 308 -35.88 33.00 40.94
C HIS A 308 -35.55 32.65 39.50
N PHE A 309 -34.71 31.66 39.31
CA PHE A 309 -34.40 31.13 37.99
C PHE A 309 -35.35 30.00 37.59
N MET A 310 -35.55 29.79 36.30
CA MET A 310 -36.41 28.73 35.76
C MET A 310 -35.95 27.33 36.13
N CYS A 311 -34.67 27.14 36.43
CA CYS A 311 -34.08 25.91 36.97
C CYS A 311 -34.44 25.64 38.45
N ARG A 312 -35.34 26.47 39.05
CA ARG A 312 -35.82 26.42 40.43
C ARG A 312 -34.82 26.85 41.50
N HIS A 313 -33.64 27.34 41.17
CA HIS A 313 -32.73 27.97 42.12
C HIS A 313 -33.16 29.41 42.44
N SER A 314 -33.04 29.80 43.70
CA SER A 314 -33.45 31.12 44.18
C SER A 314 -32.37 31.78 44.98
N PHE A 315 -32.18 33.06 44.76
CA PHE A 315 -31.07 33.84 45.33
C PHE A 315 -31.54 35.21 45.81
N HIS A 316 -30.88 35.77 46.87
CA HIS A 316 -30.94 37.19 47.15
C HIS A 316 -30.27 37.98 46.04
N VAL A 317 -30.81 39.10 45.65
CA VAL A 317 -30.16 40.02 44.67
C VAL A 317 -28.74 40.41 45.13
N ARG A 318 -28.56 40.62 46.45
CA ARG A 318 -27.22 40.95 47.05
C ARG A 318 -26.22 39.78 46.99
N CYS A 319 -26.66 38.55 46.82
CA CYS A 319 -25.78 37.39 46.69
C CYS A 319 -25.35 37.12 45.23
N LEU A 320 -26.05 37.71 44.27
CA LEU A 320 -25.69 37.73 42.88
C LEU A 320 -24.75 38.94 42.72
N LEU A 321 -23.45 38.70 42.38
CA LEU A 321 -22.42 39.69 42.26
C LEU A 321 -22.85 40.92 41.43
N GLU A 322 -22.65 42.15 41.97
CA GLU A 322 -22.92 43.38 41.28
C GLU A 322 -21.99 43.54 40.06
N GLY A 323 -22.58 43.47 38.86
CA GLY A 323 -21.89 43.74 37.62
C GLY A 323 -22.30 42.92 36.42
N GLU A 324 -22.61 41.71 36.59
CA GLU A 324 -23.24 40.90 35.54
C GLU A 324 -24.72 40.74 35.88
N ARG A 325 -25.58 41.33 35.05
CA ARG A 325 -26.98 40.92 34.99
C ARG A 325 -26.93 39.49 34.58
N THR A 326 -26.73 38.58 35.55
CA THR A 326 -26.63 37.16 35.34
C THR A 326 -27.97 36.70 34.78
N ARG A 327 -28.00 36.54 33.46
CA ARG A 327 -29.09 35.88 32.76
C ARG A 327 -29.11 34.40 33.11
N GLU A 328 -28.05 33.90 33.71
CA GLU A 328 -27.79 32.51 34.01
C GLU A 328 -27.71 32.24 35.50
N CYS A 329 -28.21 31.09 35.90
CA CYS A 329 -28.13 30.62 37.27
C CYS A 329 -26.68 30.23 37.64
N PRO A 330 -26.08 30.83 38.72
CA PRO A 330 -24.70 30.54 39.11
C PRO A 330 -24.42 29.04 39.39
N VAL A 331 -25.41 28.31 39.88
CA VAL A 331 -25.32 26.87 40.18
C VAL A 331 -25.31 26.05 38.87
N CYS A 332 -26.08 26.46 37.87
CA CYS A 332 -26.22 25.74 36.60
C CYS A 332 -25.26 26.26 35.51
N ALA A 333 -24.53 27.36 35.76
CA ALA A 333 -23.66 27.99 34.76
C ALA A 333 -22.59 27.04 34.18
N ALA A 334 -22.00 26.18 35.02
CA ALA A 334 -21.02 25.19 34.58
C ALA A 334 -21.61 24.13 33.63
N GLU A 335 -22.86 23.73 33.85
CA GLU A 335 -23.56 22.78 32.95
C GLU A 335 -23.95 23.49 31.65
N HIS A 336 -24.39 24.74 31.72
CA HIS A 336 -24.78 25.54 30.55
C HIS A 336 -23.58 25.84 29.65
N THR A 337 -22.43 26.19 30.20
CA THR A 337 -21.20 26.39 29.40
C THR A 337 -20.75 25.11 28.69
N THR A 338 -20.92 23.95 29.33
CA THR A 338 -20.63 22.65 28.70
C THR A 338 -21.60 22.38 27.55
N ILE A 339 -22.88 22.69 27.70
CA ILE A 339 -23.89 22.52 26.66
C ILE A 339 -23.65 23.49 25.50
N GLU A 340 -23.29 24.75 25.80
CA GLU A 340 -22.98 25.75 24.78
C GLU A 340 -21.72 25.36 23.99
N THR A 341 -20.66 24.91 24.66
CA THR A 341 -19.45 24.41 23.96
C THR A 341 -19.75 23.21 23.07
N LEU A 342 -20.62 22.30 23.51
CA LEU A 342 -21.06 21.16 22.68
C LEU A 342 -21.94 21.62 21.49
N ARG A 343 -22.74 22.65 21.67
CA ARG A 343 -23.57 23.24 20.62
C ARG A 343 -22.73 23.99 19.57
N ASP A 344 -21.72 24.73 20.02
CA ASP A 344 -20.81 25.48 19.13
C ASP A 344 -19.85 24.57 18.35
N VAL A 345 -19.58 23.36 18.84
CA VAL A 345 -18.82 22.31 18.14
C VAL A 345 -19.64 21.59 17.07
N SER A 346 -20.96 21.79 17.03
CA SER A 346 -21.86 21.17 16.04
C SER A 346 -22.44 22.22 15.05
N PRO A 347 -21.64 22.77 14.13
CA PRO A 347 -22.12 23.81 13.22
C PRO A 347 -22.81 23.29 11.94
N LEU A 348 -23.31 22.05 11.93
CA LEU A 348 -23.93 21.48 10.73
C LEU A 348 -25.43 21.78 10.71
N THR A 349 -25.75 22.95 10.18
CA THR A 349 -27.10 23.49 10.18
C THR A 349 -27.90 23.27 8.91
N SER A 350 -27.30 22.88 7.79
CA SER A 350 -28.06 22.52 6.59
C SER A 350 -27.28 21.57 5.68
N LEU A 351 -28.01 20.69 5.00
CA LEU A 351 -27.45 19.79 3.99
C LEU A 351 -26.74 20.56 2.86
N ASP A 352 -27.28 21.74 2.52
CA ASP A 352 -26.71 22.60 1.47
C ASP A 352 -25.33 23.13 1.85
N ALA A 353 -25.12 23.54 3.11
CA ALA A 353 -23.82 23.99 3.60
C ALA A 353 -22.78 22.85 3.59
N VAL A 354 -23.19 21.63 3.89
CA VAL A 354 -22.33 20.43 3.81
C VAL A 354 -21.95 20.14 2.37
N LEU A 355 -22.90 20.21 1.45
CA LEU A 355 -22.64 19.98 0.02
C LEU A 355 -21.73 21.05 -0.56
N ASP A 356 -21.91 22.31 -0.17
CA ASP A 356 -21.03 23.42 -0.60
C ASP A 356 -19.59 23.21 -0.11
N GLU A 357 -19.39 22.76 1.13
CA GLU A 357 -18.07 22.46 1.70
C GLU A 357 -17.40 21.26 1.00
N VAL A 358 -18.17 20.21 0.69
CA VAL A 358 -17.69 19.04 -0.06
C VAL A 358 -17.31 19.42 -1.49
N HIS A 359 -18.14 20.21 -2.17
CA HIS A 359 -17.85 20.65 -3.53
C HIS A 359 -16.63 21.57 -3.58
N ALA A 360 -16.49 22.50 -2.64
CA ALA A 360 -15.32 23.37 -2.56
C ALA A 360 -14.02 22.56 -2.34
N ALA A 361 -14.05 21.55 -1.49
CA ALA A 361 -12.88 20.69 -1.22
C ALA A 361 -12.56 19.74 -2.39
N ASP A 362 -13.56 19.35 -3.19
CA ASP A 362 -13.36 18.50 -4.36
C ASP A 362 -12.77 19.32 -5.53
N ASP A 363 -13.22 20.56 -5.71
CA ASP A 363 -12.73 21.48 -6.75
C ASP A 363 -11.27 21.96 -6.48
N GLU A 364 -10.86 22.15 -5.21
CA GLU A 364 -9.52 22.64 -4.88
C GLU A 364 -8.45 21.54 -4.88
N ASP A 365 -8.72 20.36 -4.29
CA ASP A 365 -7.70 19.33 -4.02
C ASP A 365 -8.18 17.88 -4.32
N GLY A 366 -9.39 17.68 -4.82
CA GLY A 366 -9.98 16.34 -5.03
C GLY A 366 -10.25 15.57 -3.72
N ARG A 367 -10.35 16.29 -2.58
CA ARG A 367 -10.54 15.70 -1.23
C ARG A 367 -11.98 15.72 -0.73
N GLY A 368 -12.96 15.91 -1.60
CA GLY A 368 -14.37 15.92 -1.25
C GLY A 368 -14.82 14.68 -0.47
N PHE A 369 -14.23 13.53 -0.77
CA PHE A 369 -14.53 12.28 -0.08
C PHE A 369 -13.99 12.23 1.36
N ASP A 370 -12.84 12.83 1.63
CA ASP A 370 -12.26 12.91 2.98
C ASP A 370 -13.09 13.82 3.89
N VAL A 371 -13.55 14.95 3.34
CA VAL A 371 -14.45 15.88 4.03
C VAL A 371 -15.79 15.20 4.36
N LEU A 372 -16.35 14.44 3.42
CA LEU A 372 -17.55 13.64 3.65
C LEU A 372 -17.35 12.59 4.75
N ALA A 373 -16.23 11.87 4.72
CA ALA A 373 -15.90 10.86 5.73
C ALA A 373 -15.75 11.49 7.13
N ASP A 374 -15.11 12.65 7.23
CA ASP A 374 -14.97 13.40 8.48
C ASP A 374 -16.31 13.92 9.02
N LEU A 375 -17.19 14.36 8.13
CA LEU A 375 -18.54 14.81 8.50
C LEU A 375 -19.38 13.65 9.00
N PHE A 376 -19.34 12.48 8.37
CA PHE A 376 -20.00 11.27 8.86
C PHE A 376 -19.43 10.78 10.20
N ALA A 377 -18.12 10.89 10.40
CA ALA A 377 -17.48 10.52 11.66
C ALA A 377 -17.89 11.45 12.83
N LYS A 378 -18.17 12.73 12.55
CA LYS A 378 -18.66 13.71 13.52
C LYS A 378 -20.18 13.61 13.79
N GLY A 379 -20.90 12.80 13.02
CA GLY A 379 -22.35 12.61 13.11
C GLY A 379 -23.14 13.74 12.45
N ILE A 380 -23.68 13.49 11.27
CA ILE A 380 -24.65 14.40 10.63
C ILE A 380 -25.98 14.16 11.32
N ASP A 381 -26.41 15.08 12.17
CA ASP A 381 -27.77 15.11 12.66
C ASP A 381 -28.68 15.64 11.52
N THR A 382 -29.12 14.72 10.66
CA THR A 382 -30.16 15.01 9.69
C THR A 382 -31.46 15.18 10.45
N GLY A 383 -31.63 16.34 11.08
CA GLY A 383 -32.91 16.74 11.66
C GLY A 383 -33.99 16.75 10.58
N GLN A 384 -34.65 15.62 10.38
CA GLN A 384 -35.90 15.58 9.65
C GLN A 384 -36.90 16.44 10.42
N GLN A 385 -37.05 17.69 9.99
CA GLN A 385 -38.24 18.46 10.22
C GLN A 385 -39.38 17.79 9.44
N SER A 386 -40.27 17.15 10.14
CA SER A 386 -41.61 16.83 9.71
C SER A 386 -42.59 17.26 10.77
#